data_43c57180d493519f8b7e801aef51d5ba
#
_entry.id   43c57180d493519f8b7e801aef51d5ba
#
_cell.length_a   1.000
_cell.length_b   1.000
_cell.length_c   1.000
_cell.angle_alpha   90.00
_cell.angle_beta   90.00
_cell.angle_gamma   90.00
#
_symmetry.space_group_name_H-M   'P 1'
#
loop_
_entity.id
_entity.type
_entity.pdbx_description
1 polymer ?
#
loop_
_entity_poly.entity_id
_entity_poly.type
_entity_poly.pdbx_seq_one_letter_code
_entity_poly.pdbx_strand_id
1 'polypeptide(L)'
;MSNEAYAGTIRLTVAQATIRFLSNQYSERDGVEQRLIAGAFGIFGHGNVAGIGQALLQNEIARADGEQEMPYIMPRNEQGQVHAAAAFAKTTNRLQTYMCTASIGPGSLNMVTGAALATTNRLPVLLFPSDQFATRVPDPVLQQL
;
A
#
# COMPACT_ATOMS: atom_id res chain seq x y z
N MET A 1 8.37 -4.24 -34.39
CA MET A 1 6.97 -3.82 -34.21
C MET A 1 7.04 -2.39 -33.74
N SER A 2 6.52 -1.45 -34.52
CA SER A 2 6.61 -0.01 -34.25
C SER A 2 5.80 0.35 -33.00
N ASN A 3 6.40 1.14 -32.11
CA ASN A 3 5.82 1.61 -30.84
C ASN A 3 4.62 2.54 -31.01
N GLU A 4 4.18 2.83 -32.23
CA GLU A 4 3.11 3.80 -32.52
C GLU A 4 1.73 3.35 -32.06
N ALA A 5 1.46 2.04 -31.98
CA ALA A 5 0.17 1.51 -31.51
C ALA A 5 -0.06 1.72 -29.99
N TYR A 6 0.96 2.13 -29.25
CA TYR A 6 0.91 2.34 -27.78
C TYR A 6 1.22 3.77 -27.37
N ALA A 7 1.18 4.71 -28.30
CA ALA A 7 1.35 6.13 -27.98
C ALA A 7 0.32 6.55 -26.93
N GLY A 8 0.81 6.98 -25.75
CA GLY A 8 -0.03 7.34 -24.59
C GLY A 8 -0.39 6.19 -23.64
N THR A 9 0.10 4.96 -23.89
CA THR A 9 -0.09 3.82 -22.98
C THR A 9 1.24 3.33 -22.41
N ILE A 10 1.18 2.74 -21.23
CA ILE A 10 2.33 2.12 -20.57
C ILE A 10 1.96 0.71 -20.12
N ARG A 11 2.89 -0.24 -20.28
CA ARG A 11 2.73 -1.60 -19.78
C ARG A 11 3.32 -1.70 -18.36
N LEU A 12 2.50 -2.07 -17.41
CA LEU A 12 2.86 -2.20 -15.99
C LEU A 12 2.40 -3.55 -15.44
N THR A 13 3.05 -4.02 -14.39
CA THR A 13 2.46 -5.04 -13.52
C THR A 13 1.33 -4.41 -12.71
N VAL A 14 0.42 -5.23 -12.14
CA VAL A 14 -0.64 -4.74 -11.27
C VAL A 14 -0.07 -3.96 -10.08
N ALA A 15 1.01 -4.44 -9.47
CA ALA A 15 1.67 -3.76 -8.36
C ALA A 15 2.23 -2.38 -8.78
N GLN A 16 2.91 -2.29 -9.92
CA GLN A 16 3.40 -1.01 -10.44
C GLN A 16 2.25 -0.03 -10.74
N ALA A 17 1.17 -0.52 -11.35
CA ALA A 17 0.00 0.29 -11.62
C ALA A 17 -0.66 0.79 -10.31
N THR A 18 -0.75 -0.07 -9.29
CA THR A 18 -1.29 0.27 -7.98
C THR A 18 -0.47 1.37 -7.31
N ILE A 19 0.85 1.21 -7.21
CA ILE A 19 1.72 2.22 -6.59
C ILE A 19 1.65 3.54 -7.35
N ARG A 20 1.70 3.49 -8.68
CA ARG A 20 1.59 4.70 -9.50
C ARG A 20 0.23 5.38 -9.37
N PHE A 21 -0.86 4.62 -9.26
CA PHE A 21 -2.19 5.18 -9.03
C PHE A 21 -2.26 5.85 -7.65
N LEU A 22 -1.83 5.17 -6.59
CA LEU A 22 -1.91 5.66 -5.22
C LEU A 22 -1.02 6.90 -4.99
N SER A 23 0.16 6.96 -5.61
CA SER A 23 1.05 8.10 -5.50
C SER A 23 0.50 9.37 -6.16
N ASN A 24 -0.51 9.24 -7.02
CA ASN A 24 -1.16 10.36 -7.70
C ASN A 24 -2.57 10.66 -7.16
N GLN A 25 -2.89 10.22 -5.95
CA GLN A 25 -4.15 10.58 -5.29
C GLN A 25 -3.95 11.77 -4.35
N TYR A 26 -4.81 12.75 -4.46
CA TYR A 26 -4.78 13.97 -3.67
C TYR A 26 -6.13 14.21 -3.00
N SER A 27 -6.09 14.87 -1.86
CA SER A 27 -7.27 15.44 -1.19
C SER A 27 -7.12 16.95 -1.10
N GLU A 28 -8.22 17.66 -1.10
CA GLU A 28 -8.22 19.13 -1.01
C GLU A 28 -9.23 19.55 0.06
N ARG A 29 -8.86 20.53 0.84
CA ARG A 29 -9.76 21.23 1.77
C ARG A 29 -9.36 22.69 1.88
N ASP A 30 -10.32 23.56 1.74
CA ASP A 30 -10.16 25.01 1.90
C ASP A 30 -9.05 25.62 1.00
N GLY A 31 -8.90 25.09 -0.21
CA GLY A 31 -7.89 25.50 -1.18
C GLY A 31 -6.49 24.94 -0.91
N VAL A 32 -6.32 24.06 0.07
CA VAL A 32 -5.04 23.38 0.34
C VAL A 32 -5.11 21.94 -0.15
N GLU A 33 -4.28 21.62 -1.14
CA GLU A 33 -4.13 20.29 -1.68
C GLU A 33 -2.99 19.54 -0.96
N GLN A 34 -3.22 18.28 -0.64
CA GLN A 34 -2.21 17.39 -0.10
C GLN A 34 -2.33 15.99 -0.68
N ARG A 35 -1.24 15.25 -0.69
CA ARG A 35 -1.24 13.86 -1.13
C ARG A 35 -2.10 13.01 -0.20
N LEU A 36 -3.08 12.28 -0.75
CA LEU A 36 -3.99 11.44 0.03
C LEU A 36 -3.25 10.25 0.66
N ILE A 37 -2.39 9.59 -0.11
CA ILE A 37 -1.57 8.48 0.38
C ILE A 37 -0.17 8.98 0.65
N ALA A 38 0.15 9.22 1.91
CA ALA A 38 1.41 9.83 2.33
C ALA A 38 2.63 8.89 2.23
N GLY A 39 2.39 7.58 2.15
CA GLY A 39 3.42 6.57 2.04
C GLY A 39 2.89 5.16 2.27
N ALA A 40 3.78 4.19 2.34
CA ALA A 40 3.47 2.78 2.54
C ALA A 40 4.21 2.21 3.74
N PHE A 41 3.47 1.60 4.66
CA PHE A 41 4.00 0.65 5.63
C PHE A 41 3.93 -0.75 5.07
N GLY A 42 4.94 -1.59 5.32
CA GLY A 42 4.87 -2.97 4.83
C GLY A 42 5.82 -3.94 5.51
N ILE A 43 5.27 -5.14 5.76
CA ILE A 43 6.02 -6.36 6.05
C ILE A 43 5.58 -7.36 4.99
N PHE A 44 6.26 -7.39 3.86
CA PHE A 44 5.74 -7.92 2.61
C PHE A 44 5.45 -9.43 2.62
N GLY A 45 6.26 -10.23 3.31
CA GLY A 45 6.25 -11.68 3.06
C GLY A 45 6.67 -12.01 1.62
N HIS A 46 6.79 -13.29 1.31
CA HIS A 46 7.37 -13.80 0.05
C HIS A 46 6.54 -13.46 -1.21
N GLY A 47 5.23 -13.28 -1.12
CA GLY A 47 4.39 -12.89 -2.27
C GLY A 47 4.52 -11.40 -2.60
N ASN A 48 4.26 -10.56 -1.64
CA ASN A 48 4.22 -9.11 -1.83
C ASN A 48 5.62 -8.46 -1.99
N VAL A 49 6.71 -9.12 -1.58
CA VAL A 49 8.06 -8.58 -1.80
C VAL A 49 8.37 -8.41 -3.29
N ALA A 50 7.99 -9.38 -4.12
CA ALA A 50 8.20 -9.33 -5.57
C ALA A 50 7.14 -8.48 -6.31
N GLY A 51 6.01 -8.16 -5.66
CA GLY A 51 4.97 -7.29 -6.19
C GLY A 51 5.10 -5.86 -5.69
N ILE A 52 4.43 -5.58 -4.59
CA ILE A 52 4.35 -4.23 -3.99
C ILE A 52 5.73 -3.73 -3.56
N GLY A 53 6.56 -4.58 -2.93
CA GLY A 53 7.90 -4.19 -2.48
C GLY A 53 8.80 -3.76 -3.64
N GLN A 54 8.81 -4.54 -4.72
CA GLN A 54 9.57 -4.17 -5.93
C GLN A 54 9.03 -2.90 -6.59
N ALA A 55 7.71 -2.72 -6.64
CA ALA A 55 7.11 -1.53 -7.21
C ALA A 55 7.44 -0.26 -6.41
N LEU A 56 7.47 -0.34 -5.08
CA LEU A 56 7.89 0.75 -4.20
C LEU A 56 9.37 1.09 -4.39
N LEU A 57 10.25 0.08 -4.47
CA LEU A 57 11.67 0.28 -4.75
C LEU A 57 11.91 0.95 -6.11
N GLN A 58 11.19 0.52 -7.15
CA GLN A 58 11.27 1.13 -8.47
C GLN A 58 10.78 2.59 -8.47
N ASN A 59 9.74 2.89 -7.70
CA ASN A 59 9.24 4.25 -7.52
C ASN A 59 10.30 5.14 -6.83
N GLU A 60 11.01 4.63 -5.83
CA GLU A 60 12.11 5.31 -5.16
C GLU A 60 13.29 5.59 -6.11
N ILE A 61 13.72 4.56 -6.86
CA ILE A 61 14.88 4.68 -7.78
C ILE A 61 14.58 5.61 -8.97
N ALA A 62 13.34 5.64 -9.45
CA ALA A 62 12.96 6.45 -10.60
C ALA A 62 13.03 7.97 -10.33
N ARG A 63 13.17 8.38 -9.08
CA ARG A 63 13.29 9.78 -8.69
C ARG A 63 14.74 10.16 -8.41
N ALA A 64 15.33 10.80 -9.40
CA ALA A 64 16.71 11.28 -9.31
C ALA A 64 16.91 12.51 -8.38
N ASP A 65 15.84 13.13 -7.93
CA ASP A 65 15.81 14.35 -7.12
C ASP A 65 15.67 14.12 -5.60
N GLY A 66 15.58 12.86 -5.18
CA GLY A 66 15.45 12.47 -3.76
C GLY A 66 14.06 12.68 -3.15
N GLU A 67 13.10 13.23 -3.87
CA GLU A 67 11.71 13.27 -3.41
C GLU A 67 11.02 11.93 -3.67
N GLN A 68 10.64 11.24 -2.63
CA GLN A 68 9.89 9.98 -2.72
C GLN A 68 8.41 10.25 -2.91
N GLU A 69 7.83 9.77 -4.02
CA GLU A 69 6.38 9.87 -4.24
C GLU A 69 5.58 9.01 -3.28
N MET A 70 6.10 7.85 -2.93
CA MET A 70 5.48 6.90 -2.02
C MET A 70 6.57 6.34 -1.08
N PRO A 71 6.96 7.06 -0.02
CA PRO A 71 7.99 6.61 0.89
C PRO A 71 7.59 5.28 1.55
N TYR A 72 8.53 4.34 1.59
CA TYR A 72 8.35 3.05 2.24
C TYR A 72 8.95 3.07 3.64
N ILE A 73 8.19 2.58 4.61
CA ILE A 73 8.60 2.45 6.00
C ILE A 73 8.36 1.02 6.46
N MET A 74 9.42 0.37 6.93
CA MET A 74 9.31 -0.98 7.49
C MET A 74 8.95 -0.91 8.99
N PRO A 75 7.75 -1.34 9.37
CA PRO A 75 7.33 -1.37 10.77
C PRO A 75 7.87 -2.61 11.49
N ARG A 76 7.59 -2.72 12.79
CA ARG A 76 8.01 -3.87 13.60
C ARG A 76 7.01 -5.03 13.58
N ASN A 77 5.73 -4.74 13.37
CA ASN A 77 4.68 -5.74 13.21
C ASN A 77 3.48 -5.14 12.47
N GLU A 78 2.60 -6.00 11.98
CA GLU A 78 1.48 -5.62 11.11
C GLU A 78 0.36 -4.90 11.86
N GLN A 79 0.11 -5.23 13.12
CA GLN A 79 -0.85 -4.50 13.94
C GLN A 79 -0.36 -3.06 14.19
N GLY A 80 0.92 -2.91 14.53
CA GLY A 80 1.54 -1.61 14.78
C GLY A 80 1.48 -0.68 13.58
N GLN A 81 1.68 -1.20 12.37
CA GLN A 81 1.56 -0.37 11.15
C GLN A 81 0.15 0.18 10.94
N VAL A 82 -0.88 -0.63 11.20
CA VAL A 82 -2.27 -0.16 11.05
C VAL A 82 -2.62 0.86 12.12
N HIS A 83 -2.16 0.67 13.37
CA HIS A 83 -2.33 1.67 14.41
C HIS A 83 -1.61 2.99 14.10
N ALA A 84 -0.38 2.92 13.53
CA ALA A 84 0.35 4.11 13.10
C ALA A 84 -0.39 4.85 11.97
N ALA A 85 -0.90 4.13 10.97
CA ALA A 85 -1.70 4.70 9.89
C ALA A 85 -3.01 5.34 10.42
N ALA A 86 -3.69 4.67 11.36
CA ALA A 86 -4.90 5.21 11.99
C ALA A 86 -4.60 6.49 12.81
N ALA A 87 -3.50 6.51 13.57
CA ALA A 87 -3.06 7.69 14.30
C ALA A 87 -2.72 8.86 13.36
N PHE A 88 -2.00 8.57 12.27
CA PHE A 88 -1.68 9.55 11.24
C PHE A 88 -2.94 10.14 10.60
N ALA A 89 -3.87 9.28 10.17
CA ALA A 89 -5.15 9.72 9.60
C ALA A 89 -5.95 10.60 10.57
N LYS A 90 -5.89 10.29 11.87
CA LYS A 90 -6.53 11.11 12.91
C LYS A 90 -5.87 12.48 13.04
N THR A 91 -4.55 12.55 13.08
CA THR A 91 -3.78 13.80 13.23
C THR A 91 -3.86 14.71 12.01
N THR A 92 -4.04 14.14 10.83
CA THR A 92 -4.23 14.87 9.56
C THR A 92 -5.70 15.16 9.24
N ASN A 93 -6.58 15.08 10.23
CA ASN A 93 -8.03 15.34 10.09
C ASN A 93 -8.68 14.48 8.98
N ARG A 94 -8.21 13.26 8.75
CA ARG A 94 -8.67 12.31 7.73
C ARG A 94 -8.38 12.75 6.28
N LEU A 95 -7.54 13.74 6.10
CA LEU A 95 -7.15 14.22 4.76
C LEU A 95 -6.03 13.40 4.13
N GLN A 96 -5.30 12.65 4.93
CA GLN A 96 -4.22 11.78 4.49
C GLN A 96 -4.26 10.44 5.21
N THR A 97 -3.67 9.43 4.58
CA THR A 97 -3.51 8.10 5.16
C THR A 97 -2.22 7.44 4.67
N TYR A 98 -1.91 6.28 5.26
CA TYR A 98 -0.89 5.37 4.76
C TYR A 98 -1.52 4.11 4.17
N MET A 99 -0.88 3.57 3.14
CA MET A 99 -1.09 2.20 2.71
C MET A 99 -0.38 1.26 3.68
N CYS A 100 -1.03 0.17 4.07
CA CYS A 100 -0.45 -0.89 4.91
C CYS A 100 -0.50 -2.21 4.14
N THR A 101 0.64 -2.86 3.94
CA THR A 101 0.69 -4.18 3.30
C THR A 101 1.31 -5.22 4.22
N ALA A 102 0.89 -6.46 4.08
CA ALA A 102 1.34 -7.57 4.92
C ALA A 102 1.42 -8.87 4.12
N SER A 103 2.11 -9.87 4.69
CA SER A 103 2.07 -11.23 4.17
C SER A 103 0.67 -11.83 4.29
N ILE A 104 0.42 -12.87 3.53
CA ILE A 104 -0.76 -13.73 3.69
C ILE A 104 -0.74 -14.41 5.08
N GLY A 105 -1.89 -14.84 5.56
CA GLY A 105 -2.05 -15.61 6.78
C GLY A 105 -1.74 -14.80 8.03
N PRO A 106 -0.74 -15.19 8.84
CA PRO A 106 -0.50 -14.54 10.13
C PRO A 106 -0.23 -13.04 10.03
N GLY A 107 0.41 -12.56 8.97
CA GLY A 107 0.63 -11.12 8.75
C GLY A 107 -0.69 -10.38 8.50
N SER A 108 -1.52 -10.89 7.59
CA SER A 108 -2.85 -10.34 7.30
C SER A 108 -3.76 -10.37 8.53
N LEU A 109 -3.78 -11.49 9.26
CA LEU A 109 -4.58 -11.65 10.48
C LEU A 109 -4.13 -10.71 11.60
N ASN A 110 -2.83 -10.43 11.71
CA ASN A 110 -2.30 -9.49 12.69
C ASN A 110 -2.74 -8.04 12.45
N MET A 111 -3.26 -7.70 11.26
CA MET A 111 -3.81 -6.37 10.96
C MET A 111 -5.23 -6.15 11.50
N VAL A 112 -5.96 -7.22 11.84
CA VAL A 112 -7.41 -7.19 12.11
C VAL A 112 -7.77 -6.26 13.27
N THR A 113 -7.02 -6.31 14.38
CA THR A 113 -7.26 -5.43 15.54
C THR A 113 -7.12 -3.94 15.17
N GLY A 114 -6.10 -3.60 14.39
CA GLY A 114 -5.90 -2.23 13.90
C GLY A 114 -7.01 -1.81 12.92
N ALA A 115 -7.45 -2.71 12.06
CA ALA A 115 -8.57 -2.48 11.15
C ALA A 115 -9.89 -2.23 11.91
N ALA A 116 -10.17 -3.00 12.95
CA ALA A 116 -11.33 -2.81 13.81
C ALA A 116 -11.29 -1.44 14.51
N LEU A 117 -10.12 -1.04 15.03
CA LEU A 117 -9.93 0.29 15.63
C LEU A 117 -10.20 1.41 14.62
N ALA A 118 -9.61 1.31 13.43
CA ALA A 118 -9.80 2.30 12.38
C ALA A 118 -11.27 2.41 11.96
N THR A 119 -11.95 1.27 11.81
CA THR A 119 -13.38 1.19 11.46
C THR A 119 -14.26 1.85 12.53
N THR A 120 -14.08 1.48 13.80
CA THR A 120 -14.85 2.03 14.93
C THR A 120 -14.69 3.54 15.03
N ASN A 121 -13.49 4.06 14.76
CA ASN A 121 -13.20 5.49 14.82
C ASN A 121 -13.42 6.22 13.47
N ARG A 122 -13.87 5.52 12.44
CA ARG A 122 -14.08 6.05 11.08
C ARG A 122 -12.84 6.75 10.54
N LEU A 123 -11.66 6.13 10.74
CA LEU A 123 -10.38 6.62 10.25
C LEU A 123 -10.03 5.92 8.92
N PRO A 124 -9.66 6.67 7.89
CA PRO A 124 -9.24 6.08 6.62
C PRO A 124 -7.89 5.39 6.80
N VAL A 125 -7.83 4.10 6.51
CA VAL A 125 -6.60 3.31 6.41
C VAL A 125 -6.73 2.40 5.22
N LEU A 126 -5.72 2.36 4.37
CA LEU A 126 -5.73 1.53 3.18
C LEU A 126 -4.96 0.24 3.45
N LEU A 127 -5.66 -0.89 3.45
CA LEU A 127 -5.08 -2.20 3.77
C LEU A 127 -4.91 -3.03 2.48
N PHE A 128 -3.70 -3.53 2.28
CA PHE A 128 -3.32 -4.42 1.17
C PHE A 128 -2.67 -5.71 1.71
N PRO A 129 -3.43 -6.55 2.40
CA PRO A 129 -2.92 -7.86 2.78
C PRO A 129 -2.69 -8.72 1.53
N SER A 130 -1.70 -9.59 1.57
CA SER A 130 -1.56 -10.63 0.56
C SER A 130 -2.67 -11.67 0.71
N ASP A 131 -2.99 -12.32 -0.40
CA ASP A 131 -3.93 -13.42 -0.45
C ASP A 131 -3.46 -14.46 -1.48
N GLN A 132 -4.07 -15.62 -1.50
CA GLN A 132 -3.87 -16.63 -2.51
C GLN A 132 -4.62 -16.29 -3.80
N PHE A 133 -4.32 -16.99 -4.89
CA PHE A 133 -5.06 -16.82 -6.13
C PHE A 133 -6.55 -17.13 -5.95
N ALA A 134 -7.42 -16.29 -6.51
CA ALA A 134 -8.88 -16.42 -6.40
C ALA A 134 -9.42 -17.78 -6.89
N THR A 135 -8.70 -18.44 -7.80
CA THR A 135 -9.08 -19.74 -8.38
C THR A 135 -8.40 -20.93 -7.69
N ARG A 136 -7.55 -20.67 -6.70
CA ARG A 136 -6.83 -21.72 -5.99
C ARG A 136 -7.71 -22.30 -4.88
N VAL A 137 -7.82 -23.62 -4.84
CA VAL A 137 -8.40 -24.30 -3.68
C VAL A 137 -7.47 -24.07 -2.48
N PRO A 138 -8.00 -23.73 -1.30
CA PRO A 138 -7.22 -23.63 -0.08
C PRO A 138 -6.40 -24.90 0.16
N ASP A 139 -5.11 -24.78 0.05
CA ASP A 139 -4.15 -25.85 0.34
C ASP A 139 -3.06 -25.19 1.19
N PRO A 140 -3.10 -25.39 2.52
CA PRO A 140 -2.29 -24.64 3.46
C PRO A 140 -0.81 -24.99 3.29
N VAL A 141 -0.15 -24.23 2.45
CA VAL A 141 1.30 -24.19 2.32
C VAL A 141 1.77 -22.84 2.81
N LEU A 142 2.96 -22.75 3.31
CA LEU A 142 3.64 -21.55 3.79
C LEU A 142 2.73 -20.32 4.05
N GLN A 143 2.29 -20.14 5.29
CA GLN A 143 1.45 -19.04 5.76
C GLN A 143 0.02 -18.93 5.13
N GLN A 144 -0.39 -19.87 4.34
CA GLN A 144 -1.77 -19.91 3.80
C GLN A 144 -2.70 -20.57 4.82
N LEU A 145 -3.22 -19.80 5.74
CA LEU A 145 -4.12 -20.21 6.82
C LEU A 145 -5.57 -19.88 6.47
#